data_5cc8172932105b9d0cf095faa8f17ac5
#
_entry.id   5cc8172932105b9d0cf095faa8f17ac5
#
_cell.length_a   1.000
_cell.length_b   1.000
_cell.length_c   1.000
_cell.angle_alpha   90.00
_cell.angle_beta   90.00
_cell.angle_gamma   90.00
#
_symmetry.space_group_name_H-M   'P 1'
#
loop_
_entity.id
_entity.type
_entity.pdbx_description
1 polymer ?
#
loop_
_entity_poly.entity_id
_entity_poly.type
_entity_poly.pdbx_seq_one_letter_code
_entity_poly.pdbx_strand_id
1 'polypeptide(L)'
;MNRIEFIGNSLFIPFFLISVGMIVDVSVITKGPEALIVAGTLSVVALFGKWFAALFTQQVFKYSVAQRQLIFGLSSSHAAATLAVILVGFKAGILDENILNGTIILILITCIVASFATEKAAKKIVIEMDEDSSDFKSANSFNNEHILIPIANMESIEKLLEFSIFIKEKKAANPLSILSVVSNNNEAEINILNARKKLEEFVKQASASETKMNVITTIDHNPASGISRISREIMADIIVLGWPRHAGLLEKLIGEKVDSILNNTNKTTFICHFEKPLVWHKRIALVVPPLAEHENGFDLWFKKMAKLAQELTIPILLCCNETTQNYANKLVKQAKLSVAIAPYFFEDWDDFFVISKAIREDDLLVLVCARKGAASYMNLLENLPSKLEKHFKKNSLIVIYPQQFSQRFNNVRYNNITPEPLSKGIETVQKIGRGIGNIFKKEEPGESL
;
A
#
# COMPACT_ATOMS: atom_id res chain seq x y z
N MET A 1 -14.66 -8.69 -10.19
CA MET A 1 -15.52 -7.66 -9.57
C MET A 1 -16.98 -7.97 -9.86
N ASN A 2 -17.80 -8.09 -8.86
CA ASN A 2 -19.19 -8.51 -9.05
C ASN A 2 -19.98 -7.36 -9.69
N ARG A 3 -20.77 -7.61 -10.75
CA ARG A 3 -21.55 -6.56 -11.46
C ARG A 3 -22.49 -5.81 -10.51
N ILE A 4 -23.00 -6.49 -9.49
CA ILE A 4 -23.86 -5.91 -8.44
C ILE A 4 -23.08 -4.90 -7.60
N GLU A 5 -21.84 -5.21 -7.22
CA GLU A 5 -20.97 -4.32 -6.45
C GLU A 5 -20.62 -3.06 -7.26
N PHE A 6 -20.34 -3.21 -8.55
CA PHE A 6 -20.12 -2.07 -9.45
C PHE A 6 -21.34 -1.14 -9.52
N ILE A 7 -22.54 -1.69 -9.72
CA ILE A 7 -23.78 -0.90 -9.80
C ILE A 7 -24.08 -0.23 -8.44
N GLY A 8 -23.87 -0.96 -7.33
CA GLY A 8 -24.00 -0.42 -5.98
C GLY A 8 -23.11 0.80 -5.75
N ASN A 9 -21.82 0.66 -6.04
CA ASN A 9 -20.83 1.72 -5.81
C ASN A 9 -20.96 2.90 -6.78
N SER A 10 -21.33 2.64 -8.04
CA SER A 10 -21.36 3.68 -9.08
C SER A 10 -22.67 4.45 -9.16
N LEU A 11 -23.77 3.85 -8.75
CA LEU A 11 -25.11 4.44 -8.87
C LEU A 11 -25.79 4.62 -7.51
N PHE A 12 -26.03 3.52 -6.78
CA PHE A 12 -26.86 3.58 -5.57
C PHE A 12 -26.23 4.37 -4.44
N ILE A 13 -24.93 4.19 -4.15
CA ILE A 13 -24.26 4.88 -3.06
C ILE A 13 -24.18 6.40 -3.30
N PRO A 14 -23.77 6.93 -4.47
CA PRO A 14 -23.76 8.36 -4.71
C PRO A 14 -25.14 9.00 -4.60
N PHE A 15 -26.19 8.39 -5.20
CA PHE A 15 -27.55 8.92 -5.10
C PHE A 15 -28.06 8.90 -3.68
N PHE A 16 -27.78 7.84 -2.93
CA PHE A 16 -28.14 7.74 -1.52
C PHE A 16 -27.45 8.83 -0.69
N LEU A 17 -26.14 9.04 -0.87
CA LEU A 17 -25.39 10.06 -0.14
C LEU A 17 -25.88 11.48 -0.44
N ILE A 18 -26.21 11.78 -1.71
CA ILE A 18 -26.80 13.06 -2.09
C ILE A 18 -28.18 13.24 -1.43
N SER A 19 -29.04 12.22 -1.50
CA SER A 19 -30.36 12.27 -0.87
C SER A 19 -30.29 12.48 0.65
N VAL A 20 -29.36 11.81 1.31
CA VAL A 20 -29.08 11.98 2.73
C VAL A 20 -28.57 13.39 3.01
N GLY A 21 -27.60 13.87 2.22
CA GLY A 21 -27.05 15.22 2.38
C GLY A 21 -28.08 16.33 2.25
N MET A 22 -29.13 16.15 1.44
CA MET A 22 -30.24 17.10 1.32
C MET A 22 -31.21 17.09 2.53
N ILE A 23 -31.25 16.00 3.29
CA ILE A 23 -32.12 15.87 4.48
C ILE A 23 -31.41 16.42 5.73
N VAL A 24 -30.08 16.43 5.73
CA VAL A 24 -29.25 16.88 6.87
C VAL A 24 -29.33 18.39 7.02
N ASP A 25 -30.05 18.86 8.04
CA ASP A 25 -30.04 20.25 8.44
C ASP A 25 -28.93 20.52 9.47
N VAL A 26 -27.78 20.99 8.98
CA VAL A 26 -26.62 21.31 9.85
C VAL A 26 -26.92 22.45 10.82
N SER A 27 -27.95 23.28 10.55
CA SER A 27 -28.36 24.37 11.44
C SER A 27 -28.91 23.87 12.79
N VAL A 28 -29.24 22.60 12.88
CA VAL A 28 -29.67 21.93 14.12
C VAL A 28 -28.65 22.05 15.25
N ILE A 29 -27.35 22.09 14.93
CA ILE A 29 -26.29 22.30 15.91
C ILE A 29 -26.47 23.65 16.65
N THR A 30 -27.14 24.62 16.01
CA THR A 30 -27.38 25.98 16.55
C THR A 30 -28.77 26.18 17.10
N LYS A 31 -29.73 25.27 16.85
CA LYS A 31 -31.16 25.43 17.21
C LYS A 31 -31.51 25.11 18.67
N GLY A 32 -30.58 24.60 19.48
CA GLY A 32 -30.84 24.41 20.90
C GLY A 32 -30.04 23.28 21.56
N PRO A 33 -29.99 23.26 22.90
CA PRO A 33 -29.18 22.27 23.65
C PRO A 33 -29.79 20.85 23.63
N GLU A 34 -31.11 20.71 23.37
CA GLU A 34 -31.79 19.42 23.45
C GLU A 34 -31.26 18.39 22.43
N ALA A 35 -31.10 18.79 21.16
CA ALA A 35 -30.55 17.93 20.12
C ALA A 35 -29.09 17.55 20.41
N LEU A 36 -28.30 18.45 21.01
CA LEU A 36 -26.94 18.17 21.42
C LEU A 36 -26.85 17.19 22.60
N ILE A 37 -27.79 17.29 23.58
CA ILE A 37 -27.88 16.35 24.68
C ILE A 37 -28.23 14.94 24.15
N VAL A 38 -29.21 14.85 23.26
CA VAL A 38 -29.58 13.59 22.59
C VAL A 38 -28.41 13.03 21.81
N ALA A 39 -27.75 13.85 20.98
CA ALA A 39 -26.57 13.42 20.22
C ALA A 39 -25.43 12.96 21.12
N GLY A 40 -25.15 13.68 22.20
CA GLY A 40 -24.12 13.34 23.16
C GLY A 40 -24.40 12.00 23.86
N THR A 41 -25.62 11.82 24.38
CA THR A 41 -26.02 10.57 25.06
C THR A 41 -25.99 9.37 24.11
N LEU A 42 -26.54 9.52 22.89
CA LEU A 42 -26.49 8.45 21.87
C LEU A 42 -25.05 8.11 21.48
N SER A 43 -24.20 9.11 21.29
CA SER A 43 -22.79 8.88 20.91
C SER A 43 -22.01 8.16 22.01
N VAL A 44 -22.16 8.58 23.25
CA VAL A 44 -21.50 7.95 24.39
C VAL A 44 -21.96 6.50 24.55
N VAL A 45 -23.27 6.25 24.55
CA VAL A 45 -23.82 4.90 24.70
C VAL A 45 -23.38 4.00 23.56
N ALA A 46 -23.43 4.50 22.31
CA ALA A 46 -23.03 3.73 21.13
C ALA A 46 -21.54 3.38 21.16
N LEU A 47 -20.66 4.34 21.41
CA LEU A 47 -19.21 4.11 21.47
C LEU A 47 -18.82 3.21 22.62
N PHE A 48 -19.43 3.41 23.81
CA PHE A 48 -19.17 2.59 24.98
C PHE A 48 -19.62 1.15 24.80
N GLY A 49 -20.82 0.95 24.23
CA GLY A 49 -21.33 -0.38 23.89
C GLY A 49 -20.42 -1.12 22.90
N LYS A 50 -19.95 -0.43 21.86
CA LYS A 50 -18.99 -1.01 20.90
C LYS A 50 -17.63 -1.31 21.50
N TRP A 51 -17.13 -0.43 22.38
CA TRP A 51 -15.89 -0.67 23.11
C TRP A 51 -15.98 -1.89 24.02
N PHE A 52 -17.09 -2.04 24.76
CA PHE A 52 -17.35 -3.21 25.59
C PHE A 52 -17.46 -4.49 24.76
N ALA A 53 -18.16 -4.45 23.63
CA ALA A 53 -18.26 -5.59 22.71
C ALA A 53 -16.88 -6.00 22.18
N ALA A 54 -16.04 -5.04 21.80
CA ALA A 54 -14.68 -5.30 21.35
C ALA A 54 -13.81 -5.89 22.47
N LEU A 55 -13.96 -5.40 23.72
CA LEU A 55 -13.25 -5.91 24.89
C LEU A 55 -13.67 -7.35 25.21
N PHE A 56 -14.97 -7.64 25.17
CA PHE A 56 -15.49 -8.99 25.37
C PHE A 56 -14.96 -9.95 24.29
N THR A 57 -14.97 -9.51 23.03
CA THR A 57 -14.43 -10.27 21.90
C THR A 57 -12.94 -10.56 22.10
N GLN A 58 -12.17 -9.57 22.57
CA GLN A 58 -10.76 -9.77 22.91
C GLN A 58 -10.55 -10.87 23.93
N GLN A 59 -11.34 -10.88 25.01
CA GLN A 59 -11.20 -11.86 26.09
C GLN A 59 -11.56 -13.29 25.63
N VAL A 60 -12.66 -13.42 24.87
CA VAL A 60 -13.13 -14.72 24.38
C VAL A 60 -12.17 -15.34 23.37
N PHE A 61 -11.69 -14.54 22.42
CA PHE A 61 -10.86 -15.02 21.33
C PHE A 61 -9.35 -14.82 21.58
N LYS A 62 -8.96 -14.25 22.72
CA LYS A 62 -7.58 -13.97 23.11
C LYS A 62 -6.84 -13.11 22.05
N TYR A 63 -7.52 -12.11 21.50
CA TYR A 63 -6.93 -11.18 20.55
C TYR A 63 -5.95 -10.20 21.22
N SER A 64 -5.00 -9.65 20.41
CA SER A 64 -4.11 -8.59 20.89
C SER A 64 -4.87 -7.28 21.14
N VAL A 65 -4.26 -6.37 21.89
CA VAL A 65 -4.83 -5.03 22.15
C VAL A 65 -5.04 -4.26 20.83
N ALA A 66 -4.14 -4.42 19.88
CA ALA A 66 -4.25 -3.79 18.56
C ALA A 66 -5.42 -4.36 17.75
N GLN A 67 -5.64 -5.68 17.79
CA GLN A 67 -6.79 -6.33 17.16
C GLN A 67 -8.11 -5.87 17.79
N ARG A 68 -8.18 -5.73 19.13
CA ARG A 68 -9.36 -5.15 19.80
C ARG A 68 -9.66 -3.73 19.30
N GLN A 69 -8.62 -2.87 19.23
CA GLN A 69 -8.79 -1.50 18.74
C GLN A 69 -9.28 -1.48 17.29
N LEU A 70 -8.80 -2.41 16.44
CA LEU A 70 -9.26 -2.54 15.07
C LEU A 70 -10.74 -2.96 15.01
N ILE A 71 -11.15 -3.95 15.81
CA ILE A 71 -12.57 -4.39 15.91
C ILE A 71 -13.43 -3.23 16.38
N PHE A 72 -13.02 -2.49 17.40
CA PHE A 72 -13.72 -1.29 17.86
C PHE A 72 -13.85 -0.26 16.73
N GLY A 73 -12.76 0.11 16.07
CA GLY A 73 -12.78 1.09 14.98
C GLY A 73 -13.73 0.68 13.84
N LEU A 74 -13.60 -0.55 13.33
CA LEU A 74 -14.43 -1.05 12.22
C LEU A 74 -15.91 -1.20 12.58
N SER A 75 -16.24 -1.47 13.84
CA SER A 75 -17.61 -1.64 14.28
C SER A 75 -18.28 -0.36 14.76
N SER A 76 -17.54 0.71 15.04
CA SER A 76 -18.04 1.93 15.68
C SER A 76 -18.77 2.86 14.71
N SER A 77 -18.48 2.80 13.40
CA SER A 77 -19.13 3.67 12.43
C SER A 77 -20.62 3.33 12.27
N HIS A 78 -21.45 4.33 12.40
CA HIS A 78 -22.86 4.27 12.03
C HIS A 78 -23.02 4.93 10.66
N ALA A 79 -23.84 4.33 9.79
CA ALA A 79 -23.94 4.78 8.41
C ALA A 79 -25.39 4.75 7.90
N ALA A 80 -25.55 4.57 6.61
CA ALA A 80 -26.79 4.63 5.85
C ALA A 80 -27.95 3.85 6.46
N ALA A 81 -27.72 2.64 6.96
CA ALA A 81 -28.77 1.81 7.53
C ALA A 81 -29.40 2.44 8.79
N THR A 82 -28.56 3.01 9.67
CA THR A 82 -29.04 3.71 10.87
C THR A 82 -29.91 4.89 10.50
N LEU A 83 -29.46 5.71 9.52
CA LEU A 83 -30.23 6.86 9.08
C LEU A 83 -31.55 6.46 8.41
N ALA A 84 -31.54 5.41 7.59
CA ALA A 84 -32.75 4.91 6.93
C ALA A 84 -33.82 4.47 7.95
N VAL A 85 -33.42 3.72 8.99
CA VAL A 85 -34.33 3.27 10.04
C VAL A 85 -34.93 4.47 10.83
N ILE A 86 -34.06 5.41 11.22
CA ILE A 86 -34.49 6.61 11.97
C ILE A 86 -35.40 7.50 11.12
N LEU A 87 -35.12 7.65 9.83
CA LEU A 87 -35.96 8.43 8.92
C LEU A 87 -37.31 7.81 8.72
N VAL A 88 -37.41 6.48 8.64
CA VAL A 88 -38.72 5.76 8.58
C VAL A 88 -39.49 5.99 9.88
N GLY A 89 -38.83 5.87 11.03
CA GLY A 89 -39.45 6.12 12.33
C GLY A 89 -39.96 7.55 12.49
N PHE A 90 -39.19 8.53 12.00
CA PHE A 90 -39.60 9.95 11.97
C PHE A 90 -40.79 10.19 11.05
N LYS A 91 -40.79 9.66 9.82
CA LYS A 91 -41.92 9.76 8.89
C LYS A 91 -43.19 9.08 9.40
N ALA A 92 -43.04 8.03 10.18
CA ALA A 92 -44.15 7.32 10.83
C ALA A 92 -44.69 8.06 12.08
N GLY A 93 -44.10 9.19 12.48
CA GLY A 93 -44.50 9.94 13.69
C GLY A 93 -44.12 9.25 15.01
N ILE A 94 -43.29 8.22 14.98
CA ILE A 94 -42.83 7.48 16.17
C ILE A 94 -41.65 8.20 16.85
N LEU A 95 -40.78 8.84 16.07
CA LEU A 95 -39.59 9.56 16.52
C LEU A 95 -39.74 11.06 16.28
N ASP A 96 -39.23 11.86 17.20
CA ASP A 96 -39.21 13.32 17.08
C ASP A 96 -38.03 13.86 16.28
N GLU A 97 -38.07 15.15 15.97
CA GLU A 97 -37.02 15.84 15.21
C GLU A 97 -35.66 15.87 15.94
N ASN A 98 -35.70 15.91 17.30
CA ASN A 98 -34.45 15.93 18.09
C ASN A 98 -33.70 14.61 17.98
N ILE A 99 -34.41 13.47 17.93
CA ILE A 99 -33.83 12.14 17.74
C ILE A 99 -33.24 12.01 16.33
N LEU A 100 -33.95 12.46 15.28
CA LEU A 100 -33.42 12.47 13.91
C LEU A 100 -32.13 13.27 13.83
N ASN A 101 -32.15 14.48 14.33
CA ASN A 101 -31.02 15.39 14.29
C ASN A 101 -29.85 14.91 15.18
N GLY A 102 -30.16 14.40 16.37
CA GLY A 102 -29.17 13.77 17.24
C GLY A 102 -28.48 12.56 16.61
N THR A 103 -29.24 11.78 15.81
CA THR A 103 -28.67 10.63 15.09
C THR A 103 -27.72 11.08 13.97
N ILE A 104 -27.99 12.19 13.28
CA ILE A 104 -27.08 12.74 12.26
C ILE A 104 -25.74 13.13 12.89
N ILE A 105 -25.78 13.81 14.04
CA ILE A 105 -24.58 14.17 14.79
C ILE A 105 -23.84 12.92 15.29
N LEU A 106 -24.57 11.92 15.80
CA LEU A 106 -23.99 10.61 16.16
C LEU A 106 -23.21 9.98 15.01
N ILE A 107 -23.79 9.95 13.80
CA ILE A 107 -23.13 9.38 12.62
C ILE A 107 -21.82 10.12 12.33
N LEU A 108 -21.83 11.44 12.35
CA LEU A 108 -20.66 12.27 12.13
C LEU A 108 -19.54 11.94 13.15
N ILE A 109 -19.88 11.97 14.44
CA ILE A 109 -18.93 11.69 15.52
C ILE A 109 -18.37 10.28 15.42
N THR A 110 -19.23 9.28 15.21
CA THR A 110 -18.80 7.87 15.16
C THR A 110 -17.96 7.57 13.92
N CYS A 111 -18.21 8.19 12.77
CA CYS A 111 -17.38 8.06 11.57
C CYS A 111 -15.98 8.66 11.77
N ILE A 112 -15.88 9.81 12.42
CA ILE A 112 -14.58 10.44 12.74
C ILE A 112 -13.78 9.52 13.70
N VAL A 113 -14.39 9.11 14.81
CA VAL A 113 -13.75 8.23 15.81
C VAL A 113 -13.33 6.89 15.18
N ALA A 114 -14.21 6.30 14.38
CA ALA A 114 -13.95 5.03 13.70
C ALA A 114 -12.75 5.12 12.73
N SER A 115 -12.65 6.21 11.97
CA SER A 115 -11.55 6.43 11.02
C SER A 115 -10.20 6.50 11.72
N PHE A 116 -10.08 7.34 12.75
CA PHE A 116 -8.82 7.47 13.52
C PHE A 116 -8.47 6.19 14.29
N ALA A 117 -9.47 5.54 14.93
CA ALA A 117 -9.23 4.31 15.66
C ALA A 117 -8.77 3.17 14.75
N THR A 118 -9.38 3.02 13.57
CA THR A 118 -9.05 1.99 12.59
C THR A 118 -7.64 2.21 12.02
N GLU A 119 -7.31 3.43 11.61
CA GLU A 119 -5.99 3.75 11.05
C GLU A 119 -4.88 3.48 12.06
N LYS A 120 -5.03 3.97 13.30
CA LYS A 120 -4.05 3.75 14.37
C LYS A 120 -3.88 2.27 14.71
N ALA A 121 -4.98 1.53 14.79
CA ALA A 121 -4.94 0.11 15.09
C ALA A 121 -4.34 -0.71 13.95
N ALA A 122 -4.66 -0.40 12.69
CA ALA A 122 -4.09 -1.06 11.52
C ALA A 122 -2.56 -0.87 11.44
N LYS A 123 -2.08 0.36 11.65
CA LYS A 123 -0.63 0.64 11.71
C LYS A 123 0.06 -0.17 12.82
N LYS A 124 -0.55 -0.24 14.01
CA LYS A 124 0.01 -1.00 15.13
C LYS A 124 0.06 -2.51 14.87
N ILE A 125 -0.97 -3.09 14.22
CA ILE A 125 -0.98 -4.51 13.85
C ILE A 125 0.14 -4.82 12.86
N VAL A 126 0.37 -3.95 11.86
CA VAL A 126 1.47 -4.13 10.89
C VAL A 126 2.81 -4.16 11.61
N ILE A 127 3.04 -3.26 12.56
CA ILE A 127 4.27 -3.21 13.36
C ILE A 127 4.45 -4.48 14.21
N GLU A 128 3.41 -4.91 14.94
CA GLU A 128 3.44 -6.14 15.76
C GLU A 128 3.73 -7.40 14.90
N MET A 129 3.17 -7.48 13.69
CA MET A 129 3.40 -8.61 12.77
C MET A 129 4.83 -8.64 12.22
N ASP A 130 5.48 -7.51 12.06
CA ASP A 130 6.87 -7.45 11.60
C ASP A 130 7.88 -7.83 12.69
N GLU A 131 7.62 -7.51 13.94
CA GLU A 131 8.46 -7.94 15.08
C GLU A 131 8.49 -9.47 15.20
N ASP A 132 7.35 -10.14 15.06
CA ASP A 132 7.26 -11.60 15.08
C ASP A 132 7.89 -12.27 13.85
N SER A 133 8.00 -11.55 12.72
CA SER A 133 8.54 -12.09 11.47
C SER A 133 10.05 -11.87 11.29
N SER A 134 10.69 -11.11 12.18
CA SER A 134 12.13 -10.76 12.08
C SER A 134 13.07 -11.97 12.18
N ASP A 135 12.66 -13.06 12.83
CA ASP A 135 13.46 -14.27 13.00
C ASP A 135 13.46 -15.21 11.77
N PHE A 136 12.59 -14.98 10.78
CA PHE A 136 12.43 -15.84 9.60
C PHE A 136 12.79 -15.20 8.25
N LYS A 137 13.26 -13.95 8.22
CA LYS A 137 13.71 -13.27 6.99
C LYS A 137 15.12 -13.72 6.61
N SER A 138 15.32 -14.99 6.28
CA SER A 138 16.63 -15.53 5.98
C SER A 138 16.77 -16.09 4.54
N ALA A 139 17.70 -15.51 3.82
CA ALA A 139 18.73 -16.07 2.94
C ALA A 139 18.36 -16.76 1.60
N ASN A 140 17.17 -17.24 1.32
CA ASN A 140 16.97 -18.11 0.13
C ASN A 140 16.24 -17.48 -1.08
N SER A 141 15.81 -16.22 -1.04
CA SER A 141 15.02 -15.64 -2.15
C SER A 141 15.85 -14.92 -3.22
N PHE A 142 17.12 -14.61 -2.96
CA PHE A 142 17.93 -13.78 -3.87
C PHE A 142 18.49 -14.54 -5.08
N ASN A 143 18.58 -15.86 -5.01
CA ASN A 143 19.10 -16.65 -6.14
C ASN A 143 18.18 -16.67 -7.36
N ASN A 144 16.89 -16.37 -7.20
CA ASN A 144 15.88 -16.40 -8.26
C ASN A 144 15.28 -15.02 -8.54
N GLU A 145 15.96 -13.93 -8.16
CA GLU A 145 15.46 -12.58 -8.42
C GLU A 145 15.22 -12.35 -9.91
N HIS A 146 14.04 -11.76 -10.22
CA HIS A 146 13.66 -11.44 -11.58
C HIS A 146 13.29 -9.95 -11.72
N ILE A 147 14.00 -9.23 -12.59
CA ILE A 147 13.78 -7.81 -12.87
C ILE A 147 13.08 -7.67 -14.22
N LEU A 148 11.97 -6.95 -14.24
CA LEU A 148 11.20 -6.60 -15.43
C LEU A 148 11.40 -5.13 -15.77
N ILE A 149 11.71 -4.84 -17.03
CA ILE A 149 11.98 -3.49 -17.55
C ILE A 149 10.98 -3.19 -18.68
N PRO A 150 9.81 -2.63 -18.37
CA PRO A 150 8.87 -2.15 -19.39
C PRO A 150 9.43 -0.94 -20.10
N ILE A 151 9.49 -1.00 -21.43
CA ILE A 151 10.02 0.07 -22.28
C ILE A 151 8.87 0.70 -23.07
N ALA A 152 8.65 1.99 -22.80
CA ALA A 152 7.73 2.83 -23.58
C ALA A 152 8.47 3.68 -24.62
N ASN A 153 9.74 4.04 -24.35
CA ASN A 153 10.57 4.87 -25.21
C ASN A 153 11.98 4.28 -25.32
N MET A 154 12.44 4.09 -26.56
CA MET A 154 13.77 3.53 -26.84
C MET A 154 14.92 4.41 -26.38
N GLU A 155 14.75 5.72 -26.31
CA GLU A 155 15.83 6.64 -25.91
C GLU A 155 16.24 6.49 -24.42
N SER A 156 15.34 5.99 -23.58
CA SER A 156 15.64 5.78 -22.16
C SER A 156 16.15 4.37 -21.83
N ILE A 157 16.12 3.46 -22.80
CA ILE A 157 16.40 2.03 -22.57
C ILE A 157 17.81 1.80 -22.04
N GLU A 158 18.81 2.48 -22.60
CA GLU A 158 20.22 2.31 -22.24
C GLU A 158 20.44 2.62 -20.76
N LYS A 159 19.96 3.78 -20.30
CA LYS A 159 20.11 4.21 -18.91
C LYS A 159 19.34 3.30 -17.93
N LEU A 160 18.17 2.82 -18.33
CA LEU A 160 17.35 1.87 -17.52
C LEU A 160 18.04 0.51 -17.43
N LEU A 161 18.64 0.04 -18.51
CA LEU A 161 19.41 -1.20 -18.50
C LEU A 161 20.67 -1.08 -17.65
N GLU A 162 21.42 0.01 -17.80
CA GLU A 162 22.61 0.31 -16.97
C GLU A 162 22.24 0.23 -15.48
N PHE A 163 21.19 0.95 -15.07
CA PHE A 163 20.69 0.90 -13.70
C PHE A 163 20.31 -0.52 -13.28
N SER A 164 19.57 -1.23 -14.10
CA SER A 164 19.10 -2.58 -13.81
C SER A 164 20.25 -3.59 -13.68
N ILE A 165 21.31 -3.42 -14.46
CA ILE A 165 22.52 -4.23 -14.36
C ILE A 165 23.25 -3.98 -13.03
N PHE A 166 23.38 -2.73 -12.61
CA PHE A 166 24.02 -2.37 -11.34
C PHE A 166 23.27 -2.94 -10.13
N ILE A 167 21.94 -2.92 -10.15
CA ILE A 167 21.14 -3.43 -9.02
C ILE A 167 20.92 -4.95 -9.05
N LYS A 168 21.08 -5.61 -10.21
CA LYS A 168 20.88 -7.06 -10.36
C LYS A 168 21.92 -7.86 -9.56
N GLU A 169 21.48 -8.92 -8.87
CA GLU A 169 22.40 -9.85 -8.22
C GLU A 169 23.22 -10.64 -9.24
N LYS A 170 24.56 -10.63 -9.11
CA LYS A 170 25.46 -11.36 -10.02
C LYS A 170 25.17 -12.86 -10.06
N LYS A 171 24.66 -13.42 -8.97
CA LYS A 171 24.33 -14.85 -8.84
C LYS A 171 22.88 -15.19 -9.22
N ALA A 172 22.07 -14.20 -9.56
CA ALA A 172 20.66 -14.44 -9.94
C ALA A 172 20.60 -15.21 -11.27
N ALA A 173 19.89 -16.35 -11.26
CA ALA A 173 19.75 -17.22 -12.42
C ALA A 173 18.89 -16.60 -13.53
N ASN A 174 17.90 -15.80 -13.16
CA ASN A 174 16.96 -15.20 -14.11
C ASN A 174 17.61 -14.09 -14.94
N PRO A 175 17.28 -13.98 -16.23
CA PRO A 175 17.74 -12.87 -17.08
C PRO A 175 17.05 -11.55 -16.69
N LEU A 176 17.59 -10.42 -17.15
CA LEU A 176 16.84 -9.17 -17.20
C LEU A 176 15.77 -9.30 -18.29
N SER A 177 14.51 -9.10 -17.94
CA SER A 177 13.40 -9.18 -18.90
C SER A 177 13.00 -7.79 -19.37
N ILE A 178 13.18 -7.52 -20.66
CA ILE A 178 12.80 -6.28 -21.32
C ILE A 178 11.42 -6.49 -21.95
N LEU A 179 10.45 -5.65 -21.57
CA LEU A 179 9.07 -5.78 -22.01
C LEU A 179 8.64 -4.62 -22.91
N SER A 180 8.08 -4.93 -24.07
CA SER A 180 7.30 -3.98 -24.86
C SER A 180 5.83 -4.39 -24.88
N VAL A 181 4.95 -3.45 -24.52
CA VAL A 181 3.49 -3.64 -24.60
C VAL A 181 2.98 -2.86 -25.80
N VAL A 182 2.41 -3.55 -26.76
CA VAL A 182 1.84 -3.00 -27.99
C VAL A 182 0.33 -2.85 -27.79
N SER A 183 -0.22 -1.72 -28.23
CA SER A 183 -1.67 -1.48 -28.17
C SER A 183 -2.43 -2.45 -29.09
N ASN A 184 -3.54 -2.98 -28.61
CA ASN A 184 -4.42 -3.85 -29.38
C ASN A 184 -5.22 -3.02 -30.40
N ASN A 185 -4.73 -2.94 -31.62
CA ASN A 185 -5.35 -2.26 -32.76
C ASN A 185 -5.16 -3.11 -34.02
N ASN A 186 -5.68 -2.65 -35.17
CA ASN A 186 -5.61 -3.38 -36.45
C ASN A 186 -4.17 -3.65 -36.94
N GLU A 187 -3.18 -2.91 -36.44
CA GLU A 187 -1.76 -3.07 -36.78
C GLU A 187 -0.95 -3.79 -35.69
N ALA A 188 -1.61 -4.34 -34.68
CA ALA A 188 -0.94 -4.91 -33.51
C ALA A 188 0.07 -6.00 -33.88
N GLU A 189 -0.24 -6.86 -34.86
CA GLU A 189 0.64 -7.94 -35.30
C GLU A 189 1.94 -7.41 -35.93
N ILE A 190 1.83 -6.36 -36.77
CA ILE A 190 3.00 -5.72 -37.39
C ILE A 190 3.82 -4.99 -36.35
N ASN A 191 3.15 -4.27 -35.45
CA ASN A 191 3.78 -3.49 -34.39
C ASN A 191 4.52 -4.36 -33.39
N ILE A 192 4.00 -5.56 -33.05
CA ILE A 192 4.70 -6.49 -32.14
C ILE A 192 5.98 -7.06 -32.76
N LEU A 193 5.96 -7.39 -34.07
CA LEU A 193 7.14 -7.85 -34.79
C LEU A 193 8.21 -6.76 -34.86
N ASN A 194 7.81 -5.54 -35.18
CA ASN A 194 8.72 -4.38 -35.26
C ASN A 194 9.31 -4.05 -33.88
N ALA A 195 8.50 -4.04 -32.82
CA ALA A 195 8.96 -3.81 -31.46
C ALA A 195 9.97 -4.88 -31.02
N ARG A 196 9.66 -6.15 -31.28
CA ARG A 196 10.54 -7.28 -30.98
C ARG A 196 11.89 -7.15 -31.69
N LYS A 197 11.86 -6.91 -33.02
CA LYS A 197 13.08 -6.76 -33.81
C LYS A 197 13.99 -5.64 -33.28
N LYS A 198 13.41 -4.46 -33.00
CA LYS A 198 14.17 -3.32 -32.46
C LYS A 198 14.79 -3.66 -31.10
N LEU A 199 14.04 -4.32 -30.21
CA LEU A 199 14.56 -4.71 -28.90
C LEU A 199 15.66 -5.78 -28.99
N GLU A 200 15.51 -6.78 -29.88
CA GLU A 200 16.51 -7.81 -30.11
C GLU A 200 17.80 -7.23 -30.72
N GLU A 201 17.69 -6.29 -31.67
CA GLU A 201 18.84 -5.55 -32.21
C GLU A 201 19.56 -4.77 -31.11
N PHE A 202 18.81 -4.07 -30.25
CA PHE A 202 19.38 -3.33 -29.13
C PHE A 202 20.08 -4.26 -28.13
N VAL A 203 19.47 -5.39 -27.76
CA VAL A 203 20.06 -6.39 -26.87
C VAL A 203 21.34 -6.98 -27.45
N LYS A 204 21.40 -7.24 -28.76
CA LYS A 204 22.64 -7.68 -29.42
C LYS A 204 23.77 -6.67 -29.31
N GLN A 205 23.47 -5.39 -29.49
CA GLN A 205 24.48 -4.32 -29.32
C GLN A 205 24.94 -4.17 -27.86
N ALA A 206 24.01 -4.33 -26.91
CA ALA A 206 24.27 -4.27 -25.47
C ALA A 206 24.92 -5.56 -24.90
N SER A 207 24.96 -6.65 -25.67
CA SER A 207 25.48 -7.98 -25.24
C SER A 207 27.00 -8.04 -24.98
N ALA A 208 27.70 -6.91 -25.06
CA ALA A 208 29.05 -6.78 -24.49
C ALA A 208 29.09 -6.92 -22.95
N SER A 209 27.93 -6.84 -22.27
CA SER A 209 27.80 -7.13 -20.84
C SER A 209 27.54 -8.62 -20.62
N GLU A 210 28.19 -9.24 -19.63
CA GLU A 210 27.97 -10.65 -19.26
C GLU A 210 26.54 -10.97 -18.77
N THR A 211 25.64 -9.99 -18.77
CA THR A 211 24.28 -10.12 -18.22
C THR A 211 23.32 -10.69 -19.26
N LYS A 212 22.72 -11.82 -18.94
CA LYS A 212 21.68 -12.44 -19.78
C LYS A 212 20.45 -11.57 -19.83
N MET A 213 19.94 -11.30 -21.02
CA MET A 213 18.74 -10.49 -21.27
C MET A 213 17.71 -11.32 -22.03
N ASN A 214 16.43 -11.08 -21.75
CA ASN A 214 15.30 -11.70 -22.46
C ASN A 214 14.36 -10.62 -22.95
N VAL A 215 13.89 -10.73 -24.19
CA VAL A 215 12.95 -9.79 -24.80
C VAL A 215 11.54 -10.41 -24.80
N ILE A 216 10.60 -9.70 -24.20
CA ILE A 216 9.19 -10.07 -24.15
C ILE A 216 8.39 -8.98 -24.86
N THR A 217 7.53 -9.39 -25.78
CA THR A 217 6.58 -8.50 -26.44
C THR A 217 5.17 -9.03 -26.25
N THR A 218 4.23 -8.15 -25.93
CA THR A 218 2.84 -8.54 -25.66
C THR A 218 1.87 -7.50 -26.22
N ILE A 219 0.66 -7.96 -26.56
CA ILE A 219 -0.44 -7.10 -26.97
C ILE A 219 -1.38 -6.92 -25.76
N ASP A 220 -1.76 -5.68 -25.47
CA ASP A 220 -2.77 -5.40 -24.44
C ASP A 220 -3.52 -4.10 -24.80
N HIS A 221 -4.73 -3.93 -24.29
CA HIS A 221 -5.49 -2.68 -24.46
C HIS A 221 -4.92 -1.53 -23.65
N ASN A 222 -4.34 -1.87 -22.47
CA ASN A 222 -3.74 -0.91 -21.55
C ASN A 222 -2.33 -1.38 -21.16
N PRO A 223 -1.30 -0.54 -21.35
CA PRO A 223 0.07 -0.88 -20.95
C PRO A 223 0.20 -1.34 -19.50
N ALA A 224 -0.54 -0.72 -18.56
CA ALA A 224 -0.51 -1.11 -17.15
C ALA A 224 -1.00 -2.55 -16.93
N SER A 225 -2.04 -2.98 -17.64
CA SER A 225 -2.55 -4.34 -17.58
C SER A 225 -1.55 -5.34 -18.15
N GLY A 226 -0.93 -5.02 -19.30
CA GLY A 226 0.12 -5.84 -19.90
C GLY A 226 1.33 -6.01 -18.99
N ILE A 227 1.81 -4.92 -18.38
CA ILE A 227 2.92 -4.95 -17.41
C ILE A 227 2.55 -5.82 -16.20
N SER A 228 1.37 -5.61 -15.62
CA SER A 228 0.90 -6.37 -14.47
C SER A 228 0.76 -7.87 -14.78
N ARG A 229 0.22 -8.23 -15.93
CA ARG A 229 0.08 -9.61 -16.37
C ARG A 229 1.45 -10.29 -16.54
N ILE A 230 2.33 -9.68 -17.32
CA ILE A 230 3.68 -10.24 -17.57
C ILE A 230 4.48 -10.31 -16.28
N SER A 231 4.40 -9.29 -15.39
CA SER A 231 5.10 -9.32 -14.10
C SER A 231 4.70 -10.51 -13.22
N ARG A 232 3.45 -10.96 -13.31
CA ARG A 232 2.96 -12.17 -12.63
C ARG A 232 3.39 -13.45 -13.33
N GLU A 233 3.30 -13.49 -14.66
CA GLU A 233 3.68 -14.67 -15.47
C GLU A 233 5.15 -15.07 -15.26
N ILE A 234 6.05 -14.07 -15.24
CA ILE A 234 7.49 -14.29 -15.02
C ILE A 234 7.88 -14.26 -13.54
N MET A 235 6.91 -14.08 -12.64
CA MET A 235 7.16 -13.92 -11.20
C MET A 235 8.21 -12.84 -10.89
N ALA A 236 8.11 -11.68 -11.53
CA ALA A 236 9.02 -10.57 -11.31
C ALA A 236 8.97 -10.12 -9.84
N ASP A 237 10.11 -9.76 -9.27
CA ASP A 237 10.26 -9.18 -7.94
C ASP A 237 10.34 -7.67 -8.02
N ILE A 238 10.98 -7.18 -9.07
CA ILE A 238 11.27 -5.76 -9.30
C ILE A 238 10.78 -5.35 -10.68
N ILE A 239 10.15 -4.18 -10.75
CA ILE A 239 9.79 -3.51 -12.00
C ILE A 239 10.57 -2.20 -12.07
N VAL A 240 11.28 -1.97 -13.18
CA VAL A 240 12.02 -0.73 -13.44
C VAL A 240 11.36 0.02 -14.59
N LEU A 241 10.77 1.17 -14.28
CA LEU A 241 10.06 2.03 -15.24
C LEU A 241 10.88 3.27 -15.54
N GLY A 242 10.85 3.71 -16.80
CA GLY A 242 11.32 5.04 -17.15
C GLY A 242 10.31 6.10 -16.73
N TRP A 243 10.82 7.30 -16.44
CA TRP A 243 9.97 8.45 -16.14
C TRP A 243 9.09 8.79 -17.33
N PRO A 244 7.78 9.00 -17.14
CA PRO A 244 6.91 9.40 -18.23
C PRO A 244 7.29 10.80 -18.72
N ARG A 245 7.49 10.95 -20.03
CA ARG A 245 7.80 12.26 -20.63
C ARG A 245 6.60 13.20 -20.56
N HIS A 246 6.87 14.47 -20.30
CA HIS A 246 5.87 15.52 -20.31
C HIS A 246 5.29 15.74 -21.70
N ALA A 247 3.99 15.61 -21.82
CA ALA A 247 3.23 16.11 -22.94
C ALA A 247 2.33 17.28 -22.47
N GLY A 248 2.92 18.44 -22.23
CA GLY A 248 2.21 19.70 -22.01
C GLY A 248 1.09 19.67 -20.95
N LEU A 249 -0.08 20.19 -21.27
CA LEU A 249 -1.28 20.31 -20.41
C LEU A 249 -1.84 18.97 -19.81
N LEU A 250 -1.19 17.83 -20.04
CA LEU A 250 -1.63 16.48 -19.66
C LEU A 250 -0.88 15.92 -18.44
N GLU A 251 -0.28 16.75 -17.57
CA GLU A 251 0.39 16.35 -16.34
C GLU A 251 -0.44 15.34 -15.50
N LYS A 252 -1.76 15.53 -15.49
CA LYS A 252 -2.71 14.68 -14.76
C LYS A 252 -2.80 13.25 -15.33
N LEU A 253 -2.68 13.08 -16.64
CA LEU A 253 -2.75 11.77 -17.33
C LEU A 253 -1.49 10.92 -17.12
N ILE A 254 -0.36 11.53 -16.79
CA ILE A 254 0.90 10.83 -16.53
C ILE A 254 0.86 10.17 -15.15
N GLY A 255 0.36 10.89 -14.14
CA GLY A 255 0.06 10.32 -12.82
C GLY A 255 -0.89 9.13 -12.92
N GLU A 256 -1.96 9.25 -13.70
CA GLU A 256 -2.95 8.17 -13.92
C GLU A 256 -2.35 6.89 -14.51
N LYS A 257 -1.37 6.98 -15.41
CA LYS A 257 -0.70 5.79 -15.97
C LYS A 257 0.19 5.09 -14.96
N VAL A 258 0.99 5.84 -14.22
CA VAL A 258 1.83 5.31 -13.15
C VAL A 258 0.95 4.74 -12.04
N ASP A 259 -0.07 5.46 -11.60
CA ASP A 259 -1.04 5.01 -10.61
C ASP A 259 -1.75 3.73 -11.07
N SER A 260 -2.10 3.64 -12.36
CA SER A 260 -2.70 2.43 -12.92
C SER A 260 -1.74 1.23 -12.84
N ILE A 261 -0.44 1.42 -13.09
CA ILE A 261 0.56 0.35 -12.93
C ILE A 261 0.69 -0.02 -11.46
N LEU A 262 0.85 0.96 -10.57
CA LEU A 262 1.01 0.76 -9.14
C LEU A 262 -0.20 0.07 -8.48
N ASN A 263 -1.42 0.40 -8.92
CA ASN A 263 -2.65 -0.21 -8.44
C ASN A 263 -2.86 -1.64 -8.95
N ASN A 264 -2.26 -1.99 -10.09
CA ASN A 264 -2.39 -3.31 -10.69
C ASN A 264 -1.22 -4.27 -10.34
N THR A 265 -0.19 -3.79 -9.65
CA THR A 265 0.94 -4.63 -9.21
C THR A 265 1.34 -4.35 -7.77
N ASN A 266 1.72 -5.40 -7.05
CA ASN A 266 2.24 -5.30 -5.67
C ASN A 266 3.77 -5.40 -5.59
N LYS A 267 4.46 -5.37 -6.73
CA LYS A 267 5.92 -5.54 -6.82
C LYS A 267 6.67 -4.27 -6.42
N THR A 268 7.92 -4.41 -5.97
CA THR A 268 8.80 -3.27 -5.79
C THR A 268 9.02 -2.58 -7.13
N THR A 269 8.69 -1.30 -7.21
CA THR A 269 8.72 -0.55 -8.46
C THR A 269 9.68 0.63 -8.33
N PHE A 270 10.64 0.72 -9.24
CA PHE A 270 11.55 1.85 -9.41
C PHE A 270 11.09 2.65 -10.61
N ILE A 271 10.87 3.96 -10.43
CA ILE A 271 10.56 4.89 -11.51
C ILE A 271 11.75 5.83 -11.66
N CYS A 272 12.43 5.76 -12.78
CA CYS A 272 13.75 6.34 -12.97
C CYS A 272 13.74 7.47 -14.00
N HIS A 273 14.31 8.60 -13.61
CA HIS A 273 14.63 9.74 -14.47
C HIS A 273 16.12 10.03 -14.38
N PHE A 274 16.87 9.74 -15.46
CA PHE A 274 18.31 9.94 -15.48
C PHE A 274 18.68 11.09 -16.41
N GLU A 275 19.05 12.22 -15.83
CA GLU A 275 19.62 13.35 -16.58
C GLU A 275 21.06 13.05 -17.02
N LYS A 276 21.83 12.42 -16.12
CA LYS A 276 23.26 12.13 -16.30
C LYS A 276 23.50 10.61 -16.25
N PRO A 277 24.60 10.10 -16.83
CA PRO A 277 25.06 8.73 -16.61
C PRO A 277 25.24 8.44 -15.12
N LEU A 278 24.94 7.21 -14.69
CA LEU A 278 24.99 6.84 -13.27
C LEU A 278 26.37 7.04 -12.64
N VAL A 279 27.43 6.79 -13.39
CA VAL A 279 28.83 6.92 -12.94
C VAL A 279 29.27 8.37 -12.66
N TRP A 280 28.47 9.37 -13.06
CA TRP A 280 28.80 10.78 -12.79
C TRP A 280 28.27 11.27 -11.44
N HIS A 281 27.44 10.48 -10.77
CA HIS A 281 26.95 10.85 -9.45
C HIS A 281 28.01 10.57 -8.39
N LYS A 282 28.11 11.46 -7.40
CA LYS A 282 29.09 11.37 -6.31
C LYS A 282 28.51 10.90 -5.00
N ARG A 283 27.17 10.87 -4.89
CA ARG A 283 26.45 10.47 -3.69
C ARG A 283 25.01 10.09 -4.04
N ILE A 284 24.44 9.15 -3.31
CA ILE A 284 23.01 8.88 -3.34
C ILE A 284 22.36 9.64 -2.18
N ALA A 285 21.47 10.59 -2.47
CA ALA A 285 20.62 11.24 -1.47
C ALA A 285 19.31 10.45 -1.36
N LEU A 286 19.22 9.60 -0.33
CA LEU A 286 18.13 8.66 -0.13
C LEU A 286 17.15 9.18 0.93
N VAL A 287 15.96 9.55 0.51
CA VAL A 287 14.91 10.11 1.37
C VAL A 287 13.87 9.07 1.68
N VAL A 288 13.67 8.76 2.95
CA VAL A 288 12.86 7.64 3.42
C VAL A 288 11.82 8.13 4.42
N PRO A 289 10.52 7.86 4.19
CA PRO A 289 9.47 8.26 5.13
C PRO A 289 9.54 7.45 6.43
N PRO A 290 9.00 7.98 7.55
CA PRO A 290 8.92 7.26 8.80
C PRO A 290 8.08 5.99 8.65
N LEU A 291 8.40 4.95 9.44
CA LEU A 291 7.80 3.62 9.39
C LEU A 291 8.08 2.82 8.10
N ALA A 292 8.94 3.31 7.21
CA ALA A 292 9.29 2.57 5.99
C ALA A 292 9.99 1.24 6.29
N GLU A 293 10.70 1.13 7.42
CA GLU A 293 11.35 -0.09 7.89
C GLU A 293 10.36 -1.24 8.15
N HIS A 294 9.07 -0.93 8.36
CA HIS A 294 7.99 -1.91 8.54
C HIS A 294 7.33 -2.34 7.22
N GLU A 295 7.74 -1.75 6.08
CA GLU A 295 7.23 -2.18 4.78
C GLU A 295 7.87 -3.49 4.32
N ASN A 296 7.06 -4.42 3.81
CA ASN A 296 7.55 -5.73 3.37
C ASN A 296 8.67 -5.68 2.32
N GLY A 297 8.73 -4.62 1.54
CA GLY A 297 9.73 -4.43 0.50
C GLY A 297 10.98 -3.68 0.95
N PHE A 298 11.10 -3.23 2.21
CA PHE A 298 12.21 -2.41 2.69
C PHE A 298 13.56 -3.07 2.43
N ASP A 299 13.72 -4.30 2.90
CA ASP A 299 14.98 -5.05 2.76
C ASP A 299 15.43 -5.19 1.31
N LEU A 300 14.48 -5.41 0.40
CA LEU A 300 14.76 -5.60 -1.02
C LEU A 300 15.29 -4.30 -1.64
N TRP A 301 14.51 -3.22 -1.60
CA TRP A 301 14.91 -1.99 -2.27
C TRP A 301 16.12 -1.34 -1.62
N PHE A 302 16.25 -1.40 -0.28
CA PHE A 302 17.37 -0.80 0.41
C PHE A 302 18.69 -1.52 0.08
N LYS A 303 18.70 -2.86 0.05
CA LYS A 303 19.88 -3.63 -0.41
C LYS A 303 20.24 -3.29 -1.85
N LYS A 304 19.26 -3.02 -2.73
CA LYS A 304 19.54 -2.59 -4.11
C LYS A 304 20.19 -1.22 -4.18
N MET A 305 19.73 -0.27 -3.36
CA MET A 305 20.38 1.06 -3.29
C MET A 305 21.77 1.00 -2.66
N ALA A 306 21.94 0.22 -1.61
CA ALA A 306 23.26 0.01 -1.00
C ALA A 306 24.24 -0.68 -1.96
N LYS A 307 23.76 -1.67 -2.74
CA LYS A 307 24.56 -2.31 -3.79
C LYS A 307 24.91 -1.34 -4.91
N LEU A 308 23.98 -0.54 -5.39
CA LEU A 308 24.25 0.51 -6.38
C LEU A 308 25.34 1.47 -5.88
N ALA A 309 25.26 1.92 -4.63
CA ALA A 309 26.26 2.77 -4.01
C ALA A 309 27.63 2.09 -3.94
N GLN A 310 27.67 0.80 -3.61
CA GLN A 310 28.91 0.01 -3.57
C GLN A 310 29.51 -0.17 -4.97
N GLU A 311 28.74 -0.52 -5.99
CA GLU A 311 29.22 -0.72 -7.37
C GLU A 311 29.72 0.62 -7.97
N LEU A 312 29.08 1.75 -7.63
CA LEU A 312 29.52 3.09 -8.04
C LEU A 312 30.63 3.68 -7.13
N THR A 313 30.94 3.02 -6.01
CA THR A 313 31.90 3.48 -5.00
C THR A 313 31.56 4.89 -4.45
N ILE A 314 30.27 5.15 -4.20
CA ILE A 314 29.77 6.43 -3.70
C ILE A 314 29.04 6.25 -2.35
N PRO A 315 29.05 7.26 -1.45
CA PRO A 315 28.33 7.20 -0.19
C PRO A 315 26.83 7.43 -0.36
N ILE A 316 26.06 7.00 0.66
CA ILE A 316 24.63 7.30 0.80
C ILE A 316 24.47 8.39 1.85
N LEU A 317 23.76 9.49 1.52
CA LEU A 317 23.17 10.41 2.47
C LEU A 317 21.77 9.90 2.78
N LEU A 318 21.56 9.35 3.97
CA LEU A 318 20.28 8.78 4.37
C LEU A 318 19.48 9.82 5.15
N CYS A 319 18.43 10.35 4.52
CA CYS A 319 17.53 11.33 5.08
C CYS A 319 16.29 10.62 5.64
N CYS A 320 16.26 10.42 6.95
CA CYS A 320 15.19 9.66 7.65
C CYS A 320 15.21 9.95 9.15
N ASN A 321 14.28 9.33 9.90
CA ASN A 321 14.31 9.34 11.36
C ASN A 321 15.34 8.34 11.91
N GLU A 322 15.60 8.40 13.22
CA GLU A 322 16.60 7.57 13.90
C GLU A 322 16.27 6.07 13.83
N THR A 323 15.01 5.70 13.94
CA THR A 323 14.55 4.30 13.90
C THR A 323 14.88 3.64 12.55
N THR A 324 14.49 4.29 11.45
CA THR A 324 14.79 3.83 10.09
C THR A 324 16.29 3.74 9.85
N GLN A 325 17.09 4.71 10.36
CA GLN A 325 18.55 4.69 10.24
C GLN A 325 19.17 3.48 10.94
N ASN A 326 18.74 3.21 12.18
CA ASN A 326 19.24 2.08 12.94
C ASN A 326 18.94 0.74 12.24
N TYR A 327 17.74 0.61 11.67
CA TYR A 327 17.36 -0.55 10.88
C TYR A 327 18.21 -0.68 9.60
N ALA A 328 18.40 0.40 8.86
CA ALA A 328 19.24 0.43 7.66
C ALA A 328 20.69 0.02 7.95
N ASN A 329 21.29 0.54 9.02
CA ASN A 329 22.63 0.18 9.45
C ASN A 329 22.76 -1.31 9.83
N LYS A 330 21.76 -1.86 10.52
CA LYS A 330 21.69 -3.30 10.83
C LYS A 330 21.65 -4.13 9.55
N LEU A 331 20.87 -3.71 8.57
CA LEU A 331 20.70 -4.41 7.31
C LEU A 331 21.97 -4.44 6.46
N VAL A 332 22.72 -3.32 6.39
CA VAL A 332 24.02 -3.24 5.68
C VAL A 332 25.03 -4.19 6.31
N LYS A 333 25.12 -4.22 7.64
CA LYS A 333 26.00 -5.15 8.37
C LYS A 333 25.65 -6.61 8.09
N GLN A 334 24.36 -6.95 8.14
CA GLN A 334 23.86 -8.31 7.85
C GLN A 334 24.13 -8.74 6.40
N ALA A 335 23.95 -7.83 5.46
CA ALA A 335 24.19 -8.09 4.04
C ALA A 335 25.67 -8.05 3.65
N LYS A 336 26.57 -7.70 4.59
CA LYS A 336 28.03 -7.54 4.37
C LYS A 336 28.34 -6.58 3.21
N LEU A 337 27.56 -5.51 3.06
CA LEU A 337 27.77 -4.48 2.05
C LEU A 337 28.77 -3.45 2.57
N SER A 338 29.73 -3.06 1.71
CA SER A 338 30.73 -2.04 2.02
C SER A 338 30.29 -0.70 1.44
N VAL A 339 29.42 0.02 2.17
CA VAL A 339 28.92 1.35 1.78
C VAL A 339 28.96 2.30 2.96
N ALA A 340 29.43 3.52 2.73
CA ALA A 340 29.39 4.59 3.74
C ALA A 340 27.99 5.23 3.77
N ILE A 341 27.35 5.24 4.94
CA ILE A 341 26.06 5.88 5.15
C ILE A 341 26.25 7.07 6.08
N ALA A 342 25.95 8.27 5.58
CA ALA A 342 25.91 9.49 6.37
C ALA A 342 24.46 9.80 6.75
N PRO A 343 24.15 9.96 8.03
CA PRO A 343 22.79 10.29 8.45
C PRO A 343 22.49 11.77 8.22
N TYR A 344 21.25 12.03 7.84
CA TYR A 344 20.63 13.35 7.88
C TYR A 344 19.26 13.18 8.52
N PHE A 345 19.14 13.56 9.79
CA PHE A 345 17.87 13.42 10.52
C PHE A 345 16.85 14.41 9.98
N PHE A 346 15.72 13.87 9.57
CA PHE A 346 14.63 14.59 8.94
C PHE A 346 13.30 14.03 9.44
N GLU A 347 12.54 14.84 10.16
CA GLU A 347 11.26 14.46 10.75
C GLU A 347 10.10 15.33 10.27
N ASP A 348 10.40 16.57 9.88
CA ASP A 348 9.37 17.53 9.45
C ASP A 348 9.06 17.36 7.95
N TRP A 349 8.10 16.51 7.67
CA TRP A 349 7.64 16.24 6.32
C TRP A 349 6.74 17.33 5.75
N ASP A 350 6.16 18.22 6.59
CA ASP A 350 5.35 19.35 6.13
C ASP A 350 6.24 20.41 5.46
N ASP A 351 7.47 20.60 5.95
CA ASP A 351 8.48 21.43 5.29
C ASP A 351 9.54 20.58 4.55
N PHE A 352 9.07 19.69 3.69
CA PHE A 352 9.94 18.78 2.95
C PHE A 352 11.10 19.45 2.22
N PHE A 353 10.91 20.68 1.71
CA PHE A 353 11.94 21.37 0.93
C PHE A 353 13.14 21.88 1.74
N VAL A 354 13.11 21.81 3.07
CA VAL A 354 14.30 22.02 3.92
C VAL A 354 15.46 21.10 3.51
N ILE A 355 15.13 19.89 3.04
CA ILE A 355 16.12 18.91 2.55
C ILE A 355 16.93 19.43 1.35
N SER A 356 16.40 20.41 0.58
CA SER A 356 17.09 20.99 -0.57
C SER A 356 18.44 21.60 -0.22
N LYS A 357 18.62 22.05 1.04
CA LYS A 357 19.90 22.57 1.55
C LYS A 357 20.98 21.49 1.65
N ALA A 358 20.60 20.23 1.79
CA ALA A 358 21.51 19.09 1.91
C ALA A 358 21.77 18.39 0.57
N ILE A 359 20.94 18.61 -0.46
CA ILE A 359 21.04 17.98 -1.76
C ILE A 359 21.94 18.80 -2.68
N ARG A 360 22.86 18.13 -3.40
CA ARG A 360 23.80 18.72 -4.36
C ARG A 360 23.38 18.38 -5.80
N GLU A 361 23.83 19.16 -6.78
CA GLU A 361 23.54 18.90 -8.20
C GLU A 361 24.14 17.59 -8.74
N ASP A 362 25.18 17.05 -8.08
CA ASP A 362 25.83 15.78 -8.41
C ASP A 362 25.30 14.58 -7.61
N ASP A 363 24.25 14.79 -6.79
CA ASP A 363 23.57 13.70 -6.09
C ASP A 363 22.60 12.96 -7.02
N LEU A 364 22.53 11.63 -6.88
CA LEU A 364 21.42 10.84 -7.33
C LEU A 364 20.32 10.92 -6.26
N LEU A 365 19.26 11.63 -6.55
CA LEU A 365 18.14 11.80 -5.61
C LEU A 365 17.21 10.59 -5.67
N VAL A 366 17.01 9.95 -4.53
CA VAL A 366 16.12 8.78 -4.40
C VAL A 366 15.06 9.08 -3.36
N LEU A 367 13.79 9.05 -3.76
CA LEU A 367 12.64 9.19 -2.88
C LEU A 367 11.93 7.85 -2.72
N VAL A 368 11.72 7.43 -1.48
CA VAL A 368 10.85 6.28 -1.17
C VAL A 368 9.43 6.78 -0.94
N CYS A 369 8.49 6.27 -1.74
CA CYS A 369 7.07 6.56 -1.63
C CYS A 369 6.33 5.33 -1.13
N ALA A 370 5.30 5.55 -0.29
CA ALA A 370 4.42 4.50 0.16
C ALA A 370 3.17 4.41 -0.72
N ARG A 371 2.64 3.20 -0.86
CA ARG A 371 1.34 2.97 -1.50
C ARG A 371 0.21 3.26 -0.52
N LYS A 372 -0.99 3.58 -1.01
CA LYS A 372 -2.18 3.74 -0.15
C LYS A 372 -2.42 2.49 0.70
N GLY A 373 -2.63 2.70 2.00
CA GLY A 373 -2.81 1.61 2.96
C GLY A 373 -1.53 0.98 3.50
N ALA A 374 -0.35 1.46 3.10
CA ALA A 374 0.93 1.09 3.70
C ALA A 374 1.18 1.83 5.03
N ALA A 375 2.03 1.27 5.90
CA ALA A 375 2.31 1.86 7.21
C ALA A 375 3.00 3.23 7.12
N SER A 376 3.89 3.41 6.16
CA SER A 376 4.64 4.63 5.89
C SER A 376 3.91 5.63 4.98
N TYR A 377 2.63 5.36 4.63
CA TYR A 377 1.87 6.22 3.74
C TYR A 377 1.53 7.57 4.39
N MET A 378 1.78 8.64 3.64
CA MET A 378 1.38 10.01 3.94
C MET A 378 0.82 10.68 2.67
N ASN A 379 -0.25 11.48 2.81
CA ASN A 379 -0.88 12.17 1.66
C ASN A 379 0.10 13.06 0.88
N LEU A 380 1.10 13.62 1.56
CA LEU A 380 2.14 14.42 0.95
C LEU A 380 2.89 13.67 -0.16
N LEU A 381 3.16 12.37 0.04
CA LEU A 381 3.92 11.54 -0.89
C LEU A 381 3.26 11.37 -2.27
N GLU A 382 1.95 11.58 -2.40
CA GLU A 382 1.26 11.47 -3.69
C GLU A 382 1.73 12.50 -4.71
N ASN A 383 1.96 13.73 -4.25
CA ASN A 383 2.32 14.86 -5.12
C ASN A 383 3.83 15.17 -5.10
N LEU A 384 4.57 14.54 -4.20
CA LEU A 384 5.97 14.84 -3.96
C LEU A 384 6.88 14.52 -5.17
N PRO A 385 6.71 13.37 -5.89
CA PRO A 385 7.52 13.08 -7.07
C PRO A 385 7.46 14.17 -8.14
N SER A 386 6.27 14.68 -8.45
CA SER A 386 6.09 15.75 -9.44
C SER A 386 6.68 17.08 -8.98
N LYS A 387 6.62 17.37 -7.68
CA LYS A 387 7.27 18.57 -7.11
C LYS A 387 8.79 18.46 -7.15
N LEU A 388 9.35 17.28 -6.85
CA LEU A 388 10.80 17.04 -6.91
C LEU A 388 11.35 17.23 -8.32
N GLU A 389 10.70 16.68 -9.33
CA GLU A 389 11.10 16.84 -10.72
C GLU A 389 11.16 18.32 -11.13
N LYS A 390 10.18 19.13 -10.70
CA LYS A 390 10.17 20.58 -10.97
C LYS A 390 11.25 21.34 -10.22
N HIS A 391 11.55 20.92 -8.99
CA HIS A 391 12.51 21.64 -8.13
C HIS A 391 13.96 21.24 -8.39
N PHE A 392 14.22 19.94 -8.65
CA PHE A 392 15.56 19.37 -8.85
C PHE A 392 15.81 18.97 -10.30
N LYS A 393 15.56 19.87 -11.26
CA LYS A 393 15.67 19.62 -12.71
C LYS A 393 17.04 19.12 -13.19
N LYS A 394 18.11 19.41 -12.44
CA LYS A 394 19.48 19.01 -12.79
C LYS A 394 19.90 17.67 -12.18
N ASN A 395 19.09 17.13 -11.26
CA ASN A 395 19.38 15.88 -10.61
C ASN A 395 18.70 14.71 -11.34
N SER A 396 19.38 13.58 -11.39
CA SER A 396 18.71 12.32 -11.70
C SER A 396 17.83 11.93 -10.49
N LEU A 397 16.64 11.42 -10.76
CA LEU A 397 15.63 11.10 -9.74
C LEU A 397 15.19 9.63 -9.88
N ILE A 398 15.14 8.94 -8.77
CA ILE A 398 14.51 7.61 -8.65
C ILE A 398 13.41 7.70 -7.61
N VAL A 399 12.21 7.25 -7.95
CA VAL A 399 11.11 7.08 -7.00
C VAL A 399 10.89 5.58 -6.78
N ILE A 400 10.89 5.15 -5.53
CA ILE A 400 10.75 3.75 -5.14
C ILE A 400 9.39 3.55 -4.49
N TYR A 401 8.59 2.63 -5.01
CA TYR A 401 7.39 2.13 -4.37
C TYR A 401 7.65 0.72 -3.87
N PRO A 402 7.78 0.50 -2.55
CA PRO A 402 8.02 -0.81 -1.97
C PRO A 402 6.92 -1.82 -2.29
N GLN A 403 7.25 -3.10 -2.19
CA GLN A 403 6.26 -4.18 -2.25
C GLN A 403 5.29 -4.05 -1.06
N GLN A 404 3.99 -4.13 -1.33
CA GLN A 404 2.95 -3.91 -0.33
C GLN A 404 2.59 -5.19 0.45
N PHE A 405 2.58 -6.36 -0.23
CA PHE A 405 2.21 -7.64 0.39
C PHE A 405 3.32 -8.65 0.20
N SER A 406 3.64 -9.44 1.24
CA SER A 406 4.56 -10.55 1.09
C SER A 406 3.89 -11.67 0.26
N GLN A 407 4.67 -12.38 -0.56
CA GLN A 407 4.16 -13.55 -1.29
C GLN A 407 3.62 -14.64 -0.35
N ARG A 408 4.10 -14.70 0.90
CA ARG A 408 3.60 -15.63 1.92
C ARG A 408 2.15 -15.36 2.31
N PHE A 409 1.70 -14.10 2.33
CA PHE A 409 0.29 -13.78 2.58
C PHE A 409 -0.63 -14.25 1.46
N ASN A 410 -0.18 -14.23 0.20
CA ASN A 410 -0.98 -14.76 -0.91
C ASN A 410 -1.12 -16.28 -0.86
N ASN A 411 -0.07 -17.02 -0.48
CA ASN A 411 -0.14 -18.47 -0.35
C ASN A 411 -0.92 -18.93 0.89
N VAL A 412 -0.82 -18.20 1.99
CA VAL A 412 -1.58 -18.49 3.23
C VAL A 412 -3.06 -18.12 3.06
N ARG A 413 -3.40 -17.07 2.30
CA ARG A 413 -4.80 -16.68 2.07
C ARG A 413 -5.56 -17.60 1.15
N TYR A 414 -4.93 -18.25 0.18
CA TYR A 414 -5.63 -19.18 -0.72
C TYR A 414 -5.71 -20.60 -0.18
N ASN A 415 -4.77 -21.03 0.67
CA ASN A 415 -4.79 -22.38 1.25
C ASN A 415 -5.42 -22.47 2.65
N ASN A 416 -5.66 -21.33 3.34
CA ASN A 416 -6.24 -21.28 4.69
C ASN A 416 -7.45 -20.35 4.81
N ILE A 417 -8.25 -20.20 3.75
CA ILE A 417 -9.66 -19.86 3.90
C ILE A 417 -10.43 -21.18 4.21
N THR A 418 -9.87 -22.06 4.98
CA THR A 418 -10.66 -22.84 5.90
C THR A 418 -11.02 -21.89 7.04
N PRO A 419 -12.30 -21.80 7.40
CA PRO A 419 -12.81 -20.88 8.42
C PRO A 419 -12.37 -21.30 9.83
N GLU A 420 -11.07 -21.36 10.09
CA GLU A 420 -10.59 -21.71 11.43
C GLU A 420 -11.06 -20.76 12.55
N PRO A 421 -11.14 -19.42 12.36
CA PRO A 421 -11.74 -18.58 13.39
C PRO A 421 -13.26 -18.79 13.54
N LEU A 422 -13.96 -19.01 12.45
CA LEU A 422 -15.41 -19.32 12.48
C LEU A 422 -15.70 -20.73 12.97
N SER A 423 -14.92 -21.74 12.59
CA SER A 423 -15.09 -23.10 13.06
C SER A 423 -14.74 -23.25 14.55
N LYS A 424 -13.64 -22.60 15.02
CA LYS A 424 -13.33 -22.54 16.46
C LYS A 424 -14.37 -21.75 17.25
N GLY A 425 -14.91 -20.66 16.68
CA GLY A 425 -16.02 -19.91 17.27
C GLY A 425 -17.28 -20.75 17.36
N ILE A 426 -17.66 -21.46 16.31
CA ILE A 426 -18.83 -22.37 16.27
C ILE A 426 -18.62 -23.55 17.21
N GLU A 427 -17.45 -24.17 17.25
CA GLU A 427 -17.13 -25.25 18.24
C GLU A 427 -17.21 -24.74 19.66
N THR A 428 -16.74 -23.53 19.93
CA THR A 428 -16.81 -22.93 21.29
C THR A 428 -18.26 -22.63 21.66
N VAL A 429 -19.06 -22.08 20.75
CA VAL A 429 -20.49 -21.85 20.98
C VAL A 429 -21.25 -23.17 21.14
N GLN A 430 -20.92 -24.20 20.36
CA GLN A 430 -21.50 -25.53 20.51
C GLN A 430 -21.07 -26.21 21.83
N LYS A 431 -19.82 -26.06 22.28
CA LYS A 431 -19.39 -26.54 23.60
C LYS A 431 -20.11 -25.86 24.74
N ILE A 432 -20.29 -24.53 24.65
CA ILE A 432 -21.05 -23.73 25.62
C ILE A 432 -22.51 -24.17 25.59
N GLY A 433 -23.14 -24.30 24.41
CA GLY A 433 -24.50 -24.78 24.25
C GLY A 433 -24.74 -26.19 24.81
N ARG A 434 -23.81 -27.11 24.58
CA ARG A 434 -23.84 -28.47 25.20
C ARG A 434 -23.64 -28.42 26.70
N GLY A 435 -22.76 -27.53 27.22
CA GLY A 435 -22.55 -27.32 28.64
C GLY A 435 -23.84 -26.84 29.34
N ILE A 436 -24.53 -25.86 28.76
CA ILE A 436 -25.80 -25.33 29.24
C ILE A 436 -26.91 -26.40 29.13
N GLY A 437 -27.00 -27.12 28.02
CA GLY A 437 -27.98 -28.21 27.85
C GLY A 437 -27.79 -29.35 28.85
N ASN A 438 -26.55 -29.65 29.28
CA ASN A 438 -26.29 -30.65 30.32
C ASN A 438 -26.61 -30.17 31.74
N ILE A 439 -26.61 -28.87 32.00
CA ILE A 439 -27.05 -28.29 33.27
C ILE A 439 -28.56 -28.41 33.41
N PHE A 440 -29.34 -28.16 32.34
CA PHE A 440 -30.79 -28.29 32.33
C PHE A 440 -31.29 -29.75 32.30
N LYS A 441 -30.45 -30.73 31.86
CA LYS A 441 -30.78 -32.16 31.91
C LYS A 441 -30.54 -32.83 33.26
N LYS A 442 -29.91 -32.14 34.22
CA LYS A 442 -29.54 -32.69 35.53
C LYS A 442 -30.60 -32.44 36.62
N GLU A 443 -31.76 -31.86 36.29
CA GLU A 443 -32.85 -31.57 37.20
C GLU A 443 -34.16 -32.31 36.82
N GLU A 444 -34.09 -33.58 36.43
CA GLU A 444 -35.27 -34.46 36.56
C GLU A 444 -35.07 -35.40 37.73
N PRO A 445 -35.84 -35.28 38.84
CA PRO A 445 -35.78 -36.23 39.93
C PRO A 445 -36.42 -37.52 39.47
N GLY A 446 -35.69 -38.62 39.65
CA GLY A 446 -36.17 -39.96 39.37
C GLY A 446 -37.40 -40.27 40.23
N GLU A 447 -38.50 -40.58 39.58
CA GLU A 447 -39.60 -41.34 40.20
C GLU A 447 -39.15 -42.79 40.35
N SER A 448 -39.04 -43.18 41.57
CA SER A 448 -38.96 -44.56 42.03
C SER A 448 -40.34 -45.22 41.93
N LEU A 449 -40.45 -46.32 41.21
CA LEU A 449 -41.28 -47.46 41.53
C LEU A 449 -40.61 -48.74 41.07
#